data_80c8fba67efb1daf85d68828f5a43845
#
_entry.id   80c8fba67efb1daf85d68828f5a43845
#
_cell.length_a   1.000
_cell.length_b   1.000
_cell.length_c   1.000
_cell.angle_alpha   90.00
_cell.angle_beta   90.00
_cell.angle_gamma   90.00
#
_symmetry.space_group_name_H-M   'P 1'
#
loop_
_entity.id
_entity.type
_entity.pdbx_description
1 polymer ?
#
loop_
_entity_poly.entity_id
_entity_poly.type
_entity_poly.pdbx_seq_one_letter_code
_entity_poly.pdbx_strand_id
1 'polypeptide(L)' 'MMNRLYKVSEVADILQVNRNQVYKLIHSGELKAFEIKSLRVTEEDLNEFISSRKNVYSETLGKERK' A
#
# COMPACT_ATOMS: atom_id res chain seq x y z
N MET A 1 -0.59 2.36 -21.48
CA MET A 1 0.10 1.32 -20.77
C MET A 1 -0.71 0.86 -19.59
N MET A 2 -0.79 -0.41 -19.37
CA MET A 2 -1.64 -0.92 -18.31
C MET A 2 -0.88 -1.04 -17.00
N ASN A 3 -1.56 -0.65 -15.94
CA ASN A 3 -0.99 -0.82 -14.63
C ASN A 3 -1.02 -2.27 -14.23
N ARG A 4 -0.07 -2.65 -13.44
CA ARG A 4 -0.03 -3.97 -12.88
C ARG A 4 -1.09 -4.11 -11.80
N LEU A 5 -1.61 -5.32 -11.66
CA LEU A 5 -2.56 -5.61 -10.60
C LEU A 5 -1.90 -6.51 -9.57
N TYR A 6 -2.07 -6.17 -8.32
CA TYR A 6 -1.48 -6.93 -7.23
C TYR A 6 -2.56 -7.54 -6.38
N LYS A 7 -2.32 -8.76 -5.95
CA LYS A 7 -3.19 -9.41 -4.98
C LYS A 7 -2.86 -8.88 -3.60
N VAL A 8 -3.79 -9.07 -2.67
CA VAL A 8 -3.55 -8.65 -1.29
C VAL A 8 -2.28 -9.30 -0.74
N SER A 9 -2.08 -10.58 -1.05
CA SER A 9 -0.89 -11.26 -0.56
C SER A 9 0.39 -10.64 -1.12
N GLU A 10 0.34 -10.20 -2.38
CA GLU A 10 1.49 -9.55 -2.97
C GLU A 10 1.75 -8.19 -2.37
N VAL A 11 0.68 -7.45 -2.10
CA VAL A 11 0.82 -6.16 -1.45
C VAL A 11 1.42 -6.33 -0.06
N ALA A 12 0.97 -7.34 0.65
CA ALA A 12 1.49 -7.63 1.98
C ALA A 12 2.99 -7.90 1.93
N ASP A 13 3.40 -8.66 0.92
CA ASP A 13 4.83 -8.94 0.75
C ASP A 13 5.63 -7.67 0.44
N ILE A 14 5.09 -6.85 -0.44
CA ILE A 14 5.77 -5.63 -0.82
C ILE A 14 5.90 -4.69 0.35
N LEU A 15 4.84 -4.55 1.13
CA LEU A 15 4.84 -3.66 2.28
C LEU A 15 5.44 -4.30 3.52
N GLN A 16 5.69 -5.60 3.45
CA GLN A 16 6.28 -6.35 4.55
C GLN A 16 5.40 -6.33 5.79
N VAL A 17 4.12 -6.55 5.57
CA VAL A 17 3.14 -6.64 6.64
C VAL A 17 2.31 -7.89 6.36
N ASN A 18 1.45 -8.25 7.30
CA ASN A 18 0.58 -9.38 7.06
C ASN A 18 -0.67 -8.94 6.30
N ARG A 19 -1.41 -9.91 5.81
CA ARG A 19 -2.59 -9.63 5.00
C ARG A 19 -3.65 -8.86 5.76
N ASN A 20 -3.80 -9.16 7.02
CA ASN A 20 -4.78 -8.47 7.83
C ASN A 20 -4.51 -6.97 7.86
N GLN A 21 -3.26 -6.61 7.89
CA GLN A 21 -2.88 -5.22 7.88
C GLN A 21 -3.29 -4.57 6.56
N VAL A 22 -3.10 -5.28 5.47
CA VAL A 22 -3.50 -4.76 4.16
C VAL A 22 -5.01 -4.57 4.12
N TYR A 23 -5.77 -5.53 4.62
CA TYR A 23 -7.23 -5.40 4.64
C TYR A 23 -7.64 -4.19 5.47
N LYS A 24 -6.99 -3.95 6.57
CA LYS A 24 -7.29 -2.78 7.40
C LYS A 24 -7.04 -1.49 6.64
N LEU A 25 -5.95 -1.43 5.90
CA LEU A 25 -5.65 -0.25 5.11
C LEU A 25 -6.70 -0.01 4.04
N ILE A 26 -7.17 -1.07 3.44
CA ILE A 26 -8.19 -0.97 2.41
C ILE A 26 -9.51 -0.52 3.01
N HIS A 27 -9.89 -1.11 4.13
CA HIS A 27 -11.15 -0.76 4.79
C HIS A 27 -11.16 0.66 5.29
N SER A 28 -10.03 1.14 5.75
CA SER A 28 -9.95 2.51 6.25
C SER A 28 -9.92 3.54 5.13
N GLY A 29 -9.71 3.09 3.91
CA GLY A 29 -9.63 3.98 2.77
C GLY A 29 -8.24 4.53 2.51
N GLU A 30 -7.26 4.11 3.29
CA GLU A 30 -5.90 4.58 3.09
C GLU A 30 -5.26 3.98 1.85
N LEU A 31 -5.61 2.75 1.54
CA LEU A 31 -5.12 2.07 0.36
C LEU A 31 -6.30 1.76 -0.54
N LYS A 32 -6.28 2.28 -1.73
CA LYS A 32 -7.36 2.06 -2.67
C LYS A 32 -7.26 0.69 -3.30
N ALA A 33 -8.39 0.06 -3.46
CA ALA A 33 -8.44 -1.27 -4.03
C ALA A 33 -9.78 -1.44 -4.74
N PHE A 34 -9.85 -2.43 -5.59
CA PHE A 34 -11.10 -2.77 -6.22
C PHE A 34 -11.27 -4.27 -6.21
N GLU A 35 -12.48 -4.72 -6.44
CA GLU A 35 -12.79 -6.13 -6.36
C GLU A 35 -13.33 -6.64 -7.68
N ILE A 36 -12.73 -7.70 -8.19
CA ILE A 36 -13.28 -8.41 -9.32
C ILE A 36 -13.77 -9.76 -8.82
N LYS A 37 -12.89 -10.66 -8.61
CA LYS A 37 -13.20 -11.90 -7.92
C LYS A 37 -12.68 -11.84 -6.51
N SER A 38 -11.62 -11.11 -6.33
CA SER A 38 -11.05 -10.86 -5.04
C SER A 38 -10.44 -9.48 -5.11
N LEU A 39 -9.98 -8.99 -4.00
CA LEU A 39 -9.43 -7.64 -3.95
C LEU A 39 -8.14 -7.56 -4.75
N ARG A 40 -8.02 -6.47 -5.48
CA ARG A 40 -6.84 -6.18 -6.28
C ARG A 40 -6.46 -4.72 -6.07
N VAL A 41 -5.17 -4.47 -6.12
CA VAL A 41 -4.63 -3.12 -5.99
C VAL A 41 -3.84 -2.82 -7.25
N THR A 42 -4.09 -1.67 -7.87
CA THR A 42 -3.31 -1.29 -9.05
C THR A 42 -1.94 -0.81 -8.63
N GLU A 43 -1.02 -0.91 -9.56
CA GLU A 43 0.34 -0.42 -9.32
C GLU A 43 0.32 1.05 -8.96
N GLU A 44 -0.52 1.79 -9.63
CA GLU A 44 -0.63 3.22 -9.40
C GLU A 44 -1.10 3.52 -7.99
N ASP A 45 -2.12 2.81 -7.55
CA ASP A 45 -2.64 3.02 -6.20
C ASP A 45 -1.63 2.63 -5.15
N LEU A 46 -0.91 1.54 -5.39
CA LEU A 46 0.11 1.10 -4.46
C LEU A 46 1.24 2.11 -4.38
N ASN A 47 1.67 2.61 -5.52
CA ASN A 47 2.73 3.61 -5.56
C ASN A 47 2.33 4.88 -4.85
N GLU A 48 1.09 5.28 -5.04
CA GLU A 48 0.59 6.47 -4.40
C GLU A 48 0.57 6.31 -2.88
N PHE A 49 0.15 5.14 -2.43
CA PHE A 49 0.13 4.85 -1.00
C PHE A 49 1.54 4.91 -0.42
N ILE A 50 2.47 4.25 -1.08
CA ILE A 50 3.85 4.20 -0.61
C ILE A 50 4.46 5.58 -0.61
N SER A 51 4.23 6.32 -1.68
CA SER A 51 4.79 7.65 -1.83
C SER A 51 4.32 8.58 -0.72
N SER A 52 3.05 8.50 -0.41
CA SER A 52 2.46 9.29 0.64
C SER A 52 3.08 8.98 2.00
N ARG A 53 3.20 7.70 2.30
CA ARG A 53 3.79 7.26 3.56
C ARG A 53 5.27 7.59 3.62
N LYS A 54 5.92 7.42 2.50
CA LYS A 54 7.35 7.66 2.42
C LYS A 54 7.67 9.11 2.75
N ASN A 55 6.85 10.02 2.25
CA ASN A 55 7.06 11.43 2.53
C ASN A 55 6.94 11.73 4.00
N VAL A 56 5.92 11.17 4.63
CA VAL A 56 5.70 11.38 6.04
C VAL A 56 6.86 10.85 6.86
N TYR A 57 7.26 9.63 6.55
CA TYR A 57 8.33 9.02 7.30
C TYR A 57 9.68 9.65 7.04
N SER A 58 9.88 10.15 5.85
CA SER A 58 11.12 10.84 5.55
C SER A 58 11.35 12.01 6.49
N GLU A 59 10.31 12.75 6.72
CA GLU A 59 10.43 13.90 7.61
C GLU A 59 10.65 13.46 9.04
N THR A 60 9.84 12.51 9.47
CA THR A 60 9.88 12.09 10.85
C THR A 60 11.16 11.36 11.19
N LEU A 61 11.47 10.36 10.39
CA LEU A 61 12.64 9.54 10.67
C LEU A 61 13.94 10.30 10.48
N GLY A 62 13.94 11.20 9.54
CA GLY A 62 15.13 11.99 9.32
C GLY A 62 15.55 12.73 10.55
N LYS A 63 14.62 13.14 11.33
CA LYS A 63 14.92 13.86 12.55
C LYS A 63 15.32 12.95 13.67
N GLU A 64 14.65 11.85 13.76
CA GLU A 64 14.86 10.98 14.90
C GLU A 64 16.12 10.16 14.77
N ARG A 65 16.37 9.81 13.55
CA ARG A 65 17.48 8.95 13.37
C ARG A 65 18.76 9.66 13.62
N LYS A 66 18.75 10.36 13.64
CA LYS A 66 19.85 10.90 13.83
C LYS A 66 20.47 10.59 14.37
#